data_326ea88dd37210e7324b721d105c22e9
#
_entry.id   326ea88dd37210e7324b721d105c22e9
#
_cell.length_a   1.000
_cell.length_b   1.000
_cell.length_c   1.000
_cell.angle_alpha   90.00
_cell.angle_beta   90.00
_cell.angle_gamma   90.00
#
_symmetry.space_group_name_H-M   'P 1'
#
loop_
_entity.id
_entity.type
_entity.pdbx_description
1 polymer ?
#
loop_
_entity_poly.entity_id
_entity_poly.type
_entity_poly.pdbx_seq_one_letter_code
_entity_poly.pdbx_strand_id
1 'polypeptide(L)'
;EKVIEETGMQDNTKLLYFVKNVEDYMHISDLIVTKPGGLTVTESLACSLPMAIYSAFPGQERDNAEFLLNKGAAIMLRKKTGADDIVNLVKDKEKLDEMKEKCRELHRPDSAEKIFRLAQKLCNDSKGGNDK
;
A
#
# COMPACT_ATOMS: atom_id res chain seq x y z
N GLU A 1 -15.53 -6.12 -17.56
CA GLU A 1 -15.62 -6.08 -19.03
C GLU A 1 -16.72 -5.10 -19.45
N LYS A 2 -17.99 -5.37 -19.16
CA LYS A 2 -19.14 -4.56 -19.62
C LYS A 2 -18.96 -3.03 -19.42
N VAL A 3 -18.51 -2.58 -18.24
CA VAL A 3 -18.29 -1.15 -17.96
C VAL A 3 -17.19 -0.56 -18.84
N ILE A 4 -16.12 -1.31 -19.11
CA ILE A 4 -15.02 -0.87 -19.97
C ILE A 4 -15.51 -0.69 -21.42
N GLU A 5 -16.34 -1.61 -21.89
CA GLU A 5 -16.96 -1.55 -23.21
C GLU A 5 -17.93 -0.37 -23.34
N GLU A 6 -18.81 -0.19 -22.36
CA GLU A 6 -19.80 0.91 -22.32
C GLU A 6 -19.14 2.29 -22.24
N THR A 7 -17.94 2.40 -21.66
CA THR A 7 -17.19 3.67 -21.56
C THR A 7 -16.19 3.91 -22.67
N GLY A 8 -16.00 2.96 -23.59
CA GLY A 8 -15.04 3.06 -24.67
C GLY A 8 -13.58 3.11 -24.23
N MET A 9 -13.27 2.51 -23.07
CA MET A 9 -11.94 2.57 -22.43
C MET A 9 -11.07 1.34 -22.69
N GLN A 10 -11.40 0.51 -23.68
CA GLN A 10 -10.73 -0.77 -23.95
C GLN A 10 -9.23 -0.58 -24.22
N ASP A 11 -8.87 0.43 -25.03
CA ASP A 11 -7.48 0.69 -25.41
C ASP A 11 -6.61 1.21 -24.26
N ASN A 12 -7.25 1.78 -23.23
CA ASN A 12 -6.59 2.37 -22.06
C ASN A 12 -6.73 1.52 -20.79
N THR A 13 -7.35 0.33 -20.89
CA THR A 13 -7.64 -0.51 -19.72
C THR A 13 -7.17 -1.94 -19.98
N LYS A 14 -6.35 -2.46 -19.08
CA LYS A 14 -5.94 -3.86 -19.06
C LYS A 14 -6.63 -4.58 -17.91
N LEU A 15 -7.59 -5.45 -18.24
CA LEU A 15 -8.29 -6.27 -17.27
C LEU A 15 -7.52 -7.56 -17.01
N LEU A 16 -7.14 -7.79 -15.76
CA LEU A 16 -6.43 -8.97 -15.30
C LEU A 16 -7.25 -9.65 -14.20
N TYR A 17 -7.61 -10.92 -14.38
CA TYR A 17 -8.39 -11.66 -13.37
C TYR A 17 -7.49 -12.15 -12.23
N PHE A 18 -6.30 -12.61 -12.56
CA PHE A 18 -5.29 -13.06 -11.60
C PHE A 18 -3.89 -12.84 -12.17
N VAL A 19 -3.00 -12.32 -11.33
CA VAL A 19 -1.58 -12.13 -11.65
C VAL A 19 -0.72 -12.80 -10.59
N LYS A 20 0.40 -13.40 -11.03
CA LYS A 20 1.38 -14.01 -10.11
C LYS A 20 2.49 -13.05 -9.69
N ASN A 21 2.66 -11.98 -10.44
CA ASN A 21 3.72 -10.98 -10.32
C ASN A 21 3.13 -9.59 -10.08
N VAL A 22 2.31 -9.45 -9.04
CA VAL A 22 1.66 -8.17 -8.69
C VAL A 22 2.68 -7.07 -8.41
N GLU A 23 3.85 -7.43 -7.90
CA GLU A 23 4.96 -6.53 -7.62
C GLU A 23 5.48 -5.81 -8.87
N ASP A 24 5.50 -6.48 -10.04
CA ASP A 24 5.91 -5.84 -11.29
C ASP A 24 4.95 -4.71 -11.68
N TYR A 25 3.63 -4.95 -11.51
CA TYR A 25 2.61 -3.93 -11.75
C TYR A 25 2.72 -2.79 -10.74
N MET A 26 2.99 -3.07 -9.47
CA MET A 26 3.18 -2.04 -8.46
C MET A 26 4.40 -1.17 -8.75
N HIS A 27 5.51 -1.76 -9.22
CA HIS A 27 6.73 -1.01 -9.54
C HIS A 27 6.58 -0.04 -10.72
N ILE A 28 5.76 -0.37 -11.71
CA ILE A 28 5.54 0.48 -12.88
C ILE A 28 4.36 1.44 -12.72
N SER A 29 3.63 1.36 -11.61
CA SER A 29 2.46 2.21 -11.34
C SER A 29 2.84 3.50 -10.62
N ASP A 30 2.08 4.54 -10.86
CA ASP A 30 2.21 5.82 -10.16
C ASP A 30 1.29 5.94 -8.95
N LEU A 31 0.21 5.18 -8.92
CA LEU A 31 -0.81 5.20 -7.87
C LEU A 31 -1.52 3.84 -7.80
N ILE A 32 -1.83 3.37 -6.60
CA ILE A 32 -2.72 2.22 -6.39
C ILE A 32 -4.04 2.67 -5.76
N VAL A 33 -5.16 2.20 -6.30
CA VAL A 33 -6.50 2.42 -5.74
C VAL A 33 -6.97 1.13 -5.07
N THR A 34 -7.02 1.11 -3.74
CA THR A 34 -7.26 -0.13 -3.00
C THR A 34 -7.81 0.12 -1.59
N LYS A 35 -8.05 -0.96 -0.85
CA LYS A 35 -8.22 -0.94 0.62
C LYS A 35 -6.87 -1.13 1.30
N PRO A 36 -6.64 -0.55 2.50
CA PRO A 36 -5.35 -0.58 3.18
C PRO A 36 -5.15 -1.85 4.00
N GLY A 37 -5.23 -3.02 3.35
CA GLY A 37 -4.91 -4.31 3.96
C GLY A 37 -3.41 -4.41 4.29
N GLY A 38 -3.04 -5.12 5.35
CA GLY A 38 -1.66 -5.14 5.87
C GLY A 38 -0.60 -5.52 4.83
N LEU A 39 -0.84 -6.59 4.03
CA LEU A 39 0.09 -6.99 2.97
C LEU A 39 0.17 -5.93 1.87
N THR A 40 -0.97 -5.46 1.37
CA THR A 40 -1.02 -4.45 0.32
C THR A 40 -0.32 -3.15 0.73
N VAL A 41 -0.49 -2.72 1.99
CA VAL A 41 0.23 -1.56 2.54
C VAL A 41 1.73 -1.78 2.50
N THR A 42 2.20 -2.93 2.98
CA THR A 42 3.63 -3.25 3.04
C THR A 42 4.25 -3.32 1.64
N GLU A 43 3.56 -3.96 0.69
CA GLU A 43 3.98 -4.07 -0.71
C GLU A 43 4.01 -2.71 -1.40
N SER A 44 2.98 -1.88 -1.21
CA SER A 44 2.94 -0.51 -1.76
C SER A 44 4.08 0.36 -1.23
N LEU A 45 4.37 0.31 0.07
CA LEU A 45 5.49 1.04 0.66
C LEU A 45 6.83 0.55 0.10
N ALA A 46 7.00 -0.76 -0.10
CA ALA A 46 8.20 -1.35 -0.70
C ALA A 46 8.44 -0.88 -2.14
N CYS A 47 7.35 -0.72 -2.91
CA CYS A 47 7.40 -0.21 -4.29
C CYS A 47 7.40 1.33 -4.36
N SER A 48 7.43 2.04 -3.23
CA SER A 48 7.28 3.52 -3.18
C SER A 48 6.01 4.01 -3.88
N LEU A 49 4.93 3.25 -3.77
CA LEU A 49 3.69 3.45 -4.52
C LEU A 49 2.63 4.12 -3.63
N PRO A 50 2.25 5.39 -3.92
CA PRO A 50 1.20 6.10 -3.20
C PRO A 50 -0.14 5.38 -3.28
N MET A 51 -0.96 5.52 -2.24
CA MET A 51 -2.23 4.83 -2.13
C MET A 51 -3.42 5.79 -2.13
N ALA A 52 -4.41 5.51 -2.99
CA ALA A 52 -5.74 6.12 -2.91
C ALA A 52 -6.71 5.10 -2.30
N ILE A 53 -7.17 5.37 -1.09
CA ILE A 53 -8.01 4.45 -0.32
C ILE A 53 -9.48 4.73 -0.60
N TYR A 54 -10.18 3.75 -1.18
CA TYR A 54 -11.61 3.91 -1.48
C TYR A 54 -12.52 3.44 -0.33
N SER A 55 -12.03 2.58 0.55
CA SER A 55 -12.75 2.04 1.71
C SER A 55 -11.77 1.46 2.72
N ALA A 56 -12.11 1.54 4.01
CA ALA A 56 -11.42 0.86 5.09
C ALA A 56 -12.44 0.33 6.09
N PHE A 57 -12.39 -0.97 6.38
CA PHE A 57 -13.24 -1.57 7.39
C PHE A 57 -12.76 -1.23 8.81
N PRO A 58 -13.66 -1.17 9.79
CA PRO A 58 -13.30 -1.00 11.21
C PRO A 58 -12.27 -2.04 11.67
N GLY A 59 -11.30 -1.60 12.47
CA GLY A 59 -10.16 -2.40 12.92
C GLY A 59 -8.92 -2.14 12.09
N GLN A 60 -8.14 -3.16 11.78
CA GLN A 60 -6.81 -3.05 11.18
C GLN A 60 -6.75 -2.20 9.90
N GLU A 61 -7.73 -2.31 8.99
CA GLU A 61 -7.73 -1.48 7.77
C GLU A 61 -7.88 0.00 8.10
N ARG A 62 -8.71 0.34 9.08
CA ARG A 62 -8.91 1.72 9.52
C ARG A 62 -7.64 2.29 10.15
N ASP A 63 -6.99 1.52 11.02
CA ASP A 63 -5.74 1.93 11.68
C ASP A 63 -4.63 2.14 10.63
N ASN A 64 -4.53 1.25 9.65
CA ASN A 64 -3.61 1.37 8.52
C ASN A 64 -3.91 2.62 7.68
N ALA A 65 -5.20 2.89 7.38
CA ALA A 65 -5.60 4.08 6.66
C ALA A 65 -5.20 5.35 7.40
N GLU A 66 -5.55 5.46 8.67
CA GLU A 66 -5.21 6.62 9.52
C GLU A 66 -3.70 6.83 9.58
N PHE A 67 -2.92 5.76 9.74
CA PHE A 67 -1.46 5.83 9.71
C PHE A 67 -0.93 6.40 8.40
N LEU A 68 -1.35 5.86 7.26
CA LEU A 68 -0.87 6.29 5.94
C LEU A 68 -1.28 7.73 5.61
N LEU A 69 -2.52 8.11 5.93
CA LEU A 69 -3.04 9.47 5.76
C LEU A 69 -2.24 10.48 6.58
N ASN A 70 -2.01 10.19 7.87
CA ASN A 70 -1.24 11.05 8.76
C ASN A 70 0.23 11.19 8.34
N LYS A 71 0.78 10.20 7.65
CA LYS A 71 2.15 10.22 7.12
C LYS A 71 2.25 10.82 5.71
N GLY A 72 1.15 11.13 5.07
CA GLY A 72 1.13 11.68 3.72
C GLY A 72 1.46 10.67 2.61
N ALA A 73 1.38 9.37 2.89
CA ALA A 73 1.61 8.30 1.92
C ALA A 73 0.32 7.85 1.19
N ALA A 74 -0.83 8.33 1.61
CA ALA A 74 -2.13 8.01 1.01
C ALA A 74 -3.08 9.20 1.01
N ILE A 75 -4.14 9.08 0.19
CA ILE A 75 -5.36 9.91 0.26
C ILE A 75 -6.57 9.02 0.51
N MET A 76 -7.60 9.59 1.14
CA MET A 76 -8.92 8.95 1.24
C MET A 76 -9.83 9.48 0.14
N LEU A 77 -10.36 8.59 -0.70
CA LEU A 77 -11.29 8.96 -1.77
C LEU A 77 -12.66 9.29 -1.20
N ARG A 78 -13.23 10.41 -1.63
CA ARG A 78 -14.58 10.84 -1.22
C ARG A 78 -15.63 10.07 -2.01
N LYS A 79 -16.72 9.67 -1.36
CA LYS A 79 -17.77 8.85 -1.98
C LYS A 79 -18.36 9.42 -3.27
N LYS A 80 -18.49 10.73 -3.38
CA LYS A 80 -19.12 11.40 -4.55
C LYS A 80 -18.14 11.92 -5.57
N THR A 81 -16.89 12.19 -5.19
CA THR A 81 -15.88 12.87 -6.01
C THR A 81 -14.57 12.09 -6.11
N GLY A 82 -14.58 10.79 -5.75
CA GLY A 82 -13.37 9.98 -5.72
C GLY A 82 -12.66 9.88 -7.08
N ALA A 83 -13.41 9.88 -8.19
CA ALA A 83 -12.82 9.93 -9.52
C ALA A 83 -12.08 11.25 -9.75
N ASP A 84 -12.68 12.39 -9.37
CA ASP A 84 -12.03 13.69 -9.46
C ASP A 84 -10.81 13.79 -8.55
N ASP A 85 -10.88 13.18 -7.36
CA ASP A 85 -9.74 13.11 -6.42
C ASP A 85 -8.55 12.39 -7.06
N ILE A 86 -8.78 11.27 -7.76
CA ILE A 86 -7.75 10.52 -8.49
C ILE A 86 -7.19 11.37 -9.62
N VAL A 87 -8.06 11.93 -10.47
CA VAL A 87 -7.64 12.73 -11.63
C VAL A 87 -6.82 13.94 -11.19
N ASN A 88 -7.23 14.63 -10.14
CA ASN A 88 -6.50 15.78 -9.61
C ASN A 88 -5.13 15.36 -9.06
N LEU A 89 -5.07 14.24 -8.31
CA LEU A 89 -3.82 13.73 -7.77
C LEU A 89 -2.84 13.32 -8.88
N VAL A 90 -3.30 12.59 -9.89
CA VAL A 90 -2.44 12.13 -11.01
C VAL A 90 -1.90 13.29 -11.83
N LYS A 91 -2.62 14.41 -11.92
CA LYS A 91 -2.15 15.64 -12.58
C LYS A 91 -1.17 16.45 -11.74
N ASP A 92 -1.20 16.30 -10.44
CA ASP A 92 -0.31 16.98 -9.48
C ASP A 92 0.94 16.14 -9.24
N LYS A 93 1.91 16.29 -10.15
CA LYS A 93 3.17 15.53 -10.08
C LYS A 93 3.97 15.80 -8.81
N GLU A 94 4.00 17.05 -8.37
CA GLU A 94 4.71 17.45 -7.15
C GLU A 94 4.14 16.71 -5.95
N LYS A 95 2.82 16.68 -5.83
CA LYS A 95 2.12 15.94 -4.77
C LYS A 95 2.36 14.44 -4.82
N LEU A 96 2.34 13.84 -6.01
CA LEU A 96 2.65 12.41 -6.17
C LEU A 96 4.09 12.10 -5.76
N ASP A 97 5.05 12.95 -6.14
CA ASP A 97 6.45 12.74 -5.80
C ASP A 97 6.69 12.89 -4.28
N GLU A 98 6.04 13.86 -3.63
CA GLU A 98 6.04 13.95 -2.17
C GLU A 98 5.50 12.66 -1.51
N MET A 99 4.38 12.14 -2.02
CA MET A 99 3.78 10.91 -1.49
C MET A 99 4.68 9.68 -1.71
N LYS A 100 5.35 9.58 -2.87
CA LYS A 100 6.34 8.55 -3.16
C LYS A 100 7.50 8.58 -2.16
N GLU A 101 7.99 9.77 -1.84
CA GLU A 101 9.04 9.93 -0.84
C GLU A 101 8.58 9.49 0.56
N LYS A 102 7.34 9.82 0.94
CA LYS A 102 6.77 9.34 2.21
C LYS A 102 6.65 7.80 2.25
N CYS A 103 6.32 7.16 1.13
CA CYS A 103 6.33 5.71 1.05
C CYS A 103 7.74 5.14 1.29
N ARG A 104 8.80 5.74 0.72
CA ARG A 104 10.21 5.35 0.95
C ARG A 104 10.62 5.49 2.40
N GLU A 105 10.30 6.61 3.05
CA GLU A 105 10.58 6.86 4.46
C GLU A 105 9.92 5.82 5.38
N LEU A 106 8.74 5.34 5.02
CA LEU A 106 7.95 4.38 5.79
C LEU A 106 8.35 2.92 5.53
N HIS A 107 8.96 2.62 4.40
CA HIS A 107 9.39 1.27 4.06
C HIS A 107 10.41 0.73 5.09
N ARG A 108 10.28 -0.55 5.44
CA ARG A 108 11.13 -1.26 6.42
C ARG A 108 11.69 -2.54 5.80
N PRO A 109 12.73 -2.46 4.96
CA PRO A 109 13.27 -3.62 4.23
C PRO A 109 13.83 -4.71 5.14
N ASP A 110 14.28 -4.34 6.32
CA ASP A 110 14.92 -5.22 7.31
C ASP A 110 13.96 -5.81 8.36
N SER A 111 12.65 -5.67 8.16
CA SER A 111 11.62 -6.11 9.13
C SER A 111 11.70 -7.60 9.43
N ALA A 112 11.83 -8.44 8.40
CA ALA A 112 11.91 -9.89 8.57
C ALA A 112 13.16 -10.30 9.35
N GLU A 113 14.30 -9.71 9.07
CA GLU A 113 15.54 -9.96 9.79
C GLU A 113 15.46 -9.54 11.26
N LYS A 114 14.90 -8.37 11.53
CA LYS A 114 14.70 -7.89 12.91
C LYS A 114 13.78 -8.81 13.71
N ILE A 115 12.68 -9.26 13.11
CA ILE A 115 11.75 -10.22 13.74
C ILE A 115 12.48 -11.54 14.03
N PHE A 116 13.23 -12.07 13.06
CA PHE A 116 13.99 -13.30 13.23
C PHE A 116 15.01 -13.19 14.35
N ARG A 117 15.81 -12.12 14.39
CA ARG A 117 16.80 -11.87 15.45
C ARG A 117 16.15 -11.75 16.83
N LEU A 118 14.99 -11.07 16.93
CA LEU A 118 14.26 -10.96 18.18
C LEU A 118 13.74 -12.32 18.65
N ALA A 119 13.15 -13.10 17.77
CA ALA A 119 12.69 -14.46 18.09
C ALA A 119 13.84 -15.36 18.55
N GLN A 120 14.97 -15.31 17.87
CA GLN A 120 16.16 -16.08 18.24
C GLN A 120 16.71 -15.67 19.62
N LYS A 121 16.73 -14.39 19.95
CA LYS A 121 17.11 -13.89 21.26
C LYS A 121 16.18 -14.42 22.35
N LEU A 122 14.86 -14.33 22.16
CA LEU A 122 13.88 -14.83 23.14
C LEU A 122 14.01 -16.33 23.36
N CYS A 123 14.28 -17.13 22.32
CA CYS A 123 14.52 -18.56 22.45
C CYS A 123 15.79 -18.88 23.24
N ASN A 124 16.86 -18.11 23.08
CA ASN A 124 18.11 -18.30 23.81
C ASN A 124 17.98 -17.89 25.28
N ASP A 125 17.31 -16.79 25.56
CA ASP A 125 17.06 -16.32 26.93
C ASP A 125 16.20 -17.31 27.72
N SER A 126 15.25 -17.98 27.05
CA SER A 126 14.40 -19.02 27.66
C SER A 126 15.18 -20.32 28.01
N LYS A 127 16.27 -20.64 27.29
CA LYS A 127 17.09 -21.80 27.55
C LYS A 127 18.11 -21.58 28.69
N GLY A 128 18.52 -20.33 28.94
CA GLY A 128 19.46 -19.99 30.01
C GLY A 128 18.84 -19.88 31.40
N GLY A 129 17.52 -19.96 31.52
CA GLY A 129 16.80 -19.83 32.80
C GLY A 129 16.54 -21.14 33.59
N ASN A 130 16.95 -22.28 33.06
CA ASN A 130 16.64 -23.59 33.66
C ASN A 130 17.82 -24.24 34.45
N ASP A 131 18.92 -23.52 34.65
CA ASP A 131 20.04 -23.99 35.48
C ASP A 131 20.14 -23.15 36.75
N LYS A 132 19.14 -23.27 37.65
CA LYS A 132 19.26 -22.93 39.07
C LYS A 132 18.36 -23.81 39.94
#